data_9e35040b28c7d21dcb3ebb30123df053
#
_entry.id   9e35040b28c7d21dcb3ebb30123df053
#
_cell.length_a   1.000
_cell.length_b   1.000
_cell.length_c   1.000
_cell.angle_alpha   90.00
_cell.angle_beta   90.00
_cell.angle_gamma   90.00
#
_symmetry.space_group_name_H-M   'P 1'
#
loop_
_entity.id
_entity.type
_entity.pdbx_description
1 polymer ?
#
loop_
_entity_poly.entity_id
_entity_poly.type
_entity_poly.pdbx_seq_one_letter_code
_entity_poly.pdbx_strand_id
1 'polypeptide(L)'
;MELKARTLTDNDWELLVSWWEGWGWPIVPKDILPDNGTGGVMVEHEGKPIAAGFIYWSNSGLCWFDWVVSDHNGNKRIRPFAVKFLIETAEQMIKNAGKKCIMSISRSNSLLKIHKRLGWSVDEKPSYEMIKRLN
;
A
#
# COMPACT_ATOMS: atom_id res chain seq x y z
N MET A 1 -19.45 9.33 -2.02
CA MET A 1 -18.00 9.50 -2.31
C MET A 1 -17.59 8.48 -3.35
N GLU A 2 -17.08 8.92 -4.47
CA GLU A 2 -16.68 8.00 -5.54
C GLU A 2 -15.17 7.82 -5.52
N LEU A 3 -14.73 6.58 -5.23
CA LEU A 3 -13.34 6.19 -5.27
C LEU A 3 -13.14 5.17 -6.39
N LYS A 4 -12.04 5.28 -7.10
CA LYS A 4 -11.67 4.34 -8.16
C LYS A 4 -10.27 3.83 -7.93
N ALA A 5 -10.08 2.55 -8.21
CA ALA A 5 -8.77 1.91 -8.15
C ALA A 5 -8.28 1.59 -9.56
N ARG A 6 -6.99 1.74 -9.78
CA ARG A 6 -6.31 1.35 -11.01
C ARG A 6 -4.92 0.83 -10.69
N THR A 7 -4.30 0.18 -11.65
CA THR A 7 -2.89 -0.23 -11.50
C THR A 7 -1.98 0.99 -11.56
N LEU A 8 -0.82 0.88 -10.89
CA LEU A 8 0.21 1.90 -11.00
C LEU A 8 0.86 1.88 -12.38
N THR A 9 1.36 3.03 -12.80
CA THR A 9 2.11 3.19 -14.05
C THR A 9 3.41 3.94 -13.77
N ASP A 10 4.31 3.95 -14.74
CA ASP A 10 5.56 4.71 -14.62
C ASP A 10 5.32 6.21 -14.39
N ASN A 11 4.20 6.73 -14.89
CA ASN A 11 3.85 8.13 -14.70
C ASN A 11 3.51 8.50 -13.25
N ASP A 12 3.26 7.51 -12.40
CA ASP A 12 2.96 7.74 -10.98
C ASP A 12 4.22 7.89 -10.13
N TRP A 13 5.39 7.54 -10.64
CA TRP A 13 6.60 7.46 -9.83
C TRP A 13 6.97 8.79 -9.14
N GLU A 14 6.99 9.88 -9.89
CA GLU A 14 7.33 11.19 -9.32
C GLU A 14 6.35 11.60 -8.23
N LEU A 15 5.08 11.27 -8.39
CA LEU A 15 4.06 11.55 -7.38
C LEU A 15 4.30 10.74 -6.11
N LEU A 16 4.61 9.45 -6.24
CA LEU A 16 4.93 8.60 -5.09
C LEU A 16 6.16 9.12 -4.33
N VAL A 17 7.20 9.52 -5.05
CA VAL A 17 8.39 10.14 -4.46
C VAL A 17 8.00 11.38 -3.65
N SER A 18 7.16 12.24 -4.23
CA SER A 18 6.70 13.45 -3.54
C SER A 18 5.90 13.14 -2.27
N TRP A 19 5.13 12.05 -2.28
CA TRP A 19 4.38 11.63 -1.09
C TRP A 19 5.33 11.13 0.01
N TRP A 20 6.29 10.29 -0.32
CA TRP A 20 7.27 9.82 0.66
C TRP A 20 8.06 10.99 1.26
N GLU A 21 8.53 11.92 0.42
CA GLU A 21 9.22 13.13 0.86
C GLU A 21 8.33 13.97 1.79
N GLY A 22 7.06 14.12 1.43
CA GLY A 22 6.11 14.89 2.22
C GLY A 22 5.88 14.33 3.62
N TRP A 23 5.93 13.01 3.78
CA TRP A 23 5.85 12.38 5.08
C TRP A 23 7.19 12.35 5.82
N GLY A 24 8.28 12.74 5.16
CA GLY A 24 9.62 12.64 5.73
C GLY A 24 10.16 11.21 5.73
N TRP A 25 9.64 10.36 4.86
CA TRP A 25 10.07 8.97 4.74
C TRP A 25 11.15 8.80 3.68
N PRO A 26 12.02 7.78 3.83
CA PRO A 26 12.97 7.46 2.77
C PRO A 26 12.24 7.08 1.48
N ILE A 27 12.84 7.44 0.34
CA ILE A 27 12.33 7.02 -0.96
C ILE A 27 12.68 5.54 -1.15
N VAL A 28 11.68 4.74 -1.49
CA VAL A 28 11.89 3.31 -1.74
C VAL A 28 12.56 3.14 -3.11
N PRO A 29 13.69 2.42 -3.20
CA PRO A 29 14.30 2.16 -4.51
C PRO A 29 13.39 1.36 -5.42
N LYS A 30 13.33 1.75 -6.69
CA LYS A 30 12.47 1.05 -7.67
C LYS A 30 12.78 -0.43 -7.77
N ASP A 31 14.05 -0.80 -7.69
CA ASP A 31 14.49 -2.18 -7.92
C ASP A 31 14.08 -3.16 -6.83
N ILE A 32 13.60 -2.68 -5.68
CA ILE A 32 13.04 -3.54 -4.64
C ILE A 32 11.51 -3.54 -4.62
N LEU A 33 10.89 -2.74 -5.49
CA LEU A 33 9.43 -2.70 -5.63
C LEU A 33 8.96 -3.66 -6.72
N PRO A 34 7.75 -4.24 -6.57
CA PRO A 34 7.20 -5.11 -7.62
C PRO A 34 7.12 -4.41 -8.96
N ASP A 35 7.50 -5.12 -10.02
CA ASP A 35 7.48 -4.62 -11.41
C ASP A 35 8.15 -3.25 -11.56
N ASN A 36 9.28 -3.08 -10.86
CA ASN A 36 10.09 -1.87 -10.91
C ASN A 36 9.28 -0.59 -10.63
N GLY A 37 8.40 -0.67 -9.63
CA GLY A 37 7.60 0.48 -9.16
C GLY A 37 6.20 0.58 -9.75
N THR A 38 5.76 -0.38 -10.55
CA THR A 38 4.41 -0.38 -11.14
C THR A 38 3.50 -1.49 -10.63
N GLY A 39 4.03 -2.40 -9.80
CA GLY A 39 3.29 -3.58 -9.32
C GLY A 39 2.40 -3.30 -8.13
N GLY A 40 1.44 -2.41 -8.29
CA GLY A 40 0.54 -2.05 -7.21
C GLY A 40 -0.71 -1.32 -7.68
N VAL A 41 -1.37 -0.68 -6.72
CA VAL A 41 -2.69 -0.08 -6.90
C VAL A 41 -2.64 1.39 -6.51
N MET A 42 -3.28 2.23 -7.33
CA MET A 42 -3.54 3.63 -7.05
C MET A 42 -5.04 3.82 -6.82
N VAL A 43 -5.41 4.53 -5.77
CA VAL A 43 -6.79 4.95 -5.53
C VAL A 43 -6.93 6.43 -5.83
N GLU A 44 -7.95 6.75 -6.61
CA GLU A 44 -8.28 8.12 -7.01
C GLU A 44 -9.64 8.53 -6.49
N HIS A 45 -9.77 9.80 -6.17
CA HIS A 45 -11.03 10.46 -5.88
C HIS A 45 -11.22 11.59 -6.87
N GLU A 46 -12.29 11.51 -7.67
CA GLU A 46 -12.57 12.51 -8.72
C GLU A 46 -11.37 12.70 -9.66
N GLY A 47 -10.74 11.59 -10.04
CA GLY A 47 -9.59 11.60 -10.94
C GLY A 47 -8.27 12.02 -10.30
N LYS A 48 -8.27 12.36 -9.01
CA LYS A 48 -7.08 12.79 -8.29
C LYS A 48 -6.50 11.64 -7.45
N PRO A 49 -5.24 11.27 -7.65
CA PRO A 49 -4.58 10.23 -6.83
C PRO A 49 -4.56 10.61 -5.34
N ILE A 50 -4.90 9.65 -4.48
CA ILE A 50 -4.98 9.86 -3.03
C ILE A 50 -4.09 8.89 -2.25
N ALA A 51 -4.06 7.62 -2.65
CA ALA A 51 -3.34 6.58 -1.90
C ALA A 51 -2.86 5.48 -2.82
N ALA A 52 -1.75 4.84 -2.46
CA ALA A 52 -1.18 3.75 -3.24
C ALA A 52 -0.53 2.71 -2.34
N GLY A 53 -0.35 1.51 -2.88
CA GLY A 53 0.37 0.43 -2.23
C GLY A 53 0.80 -0.62 -3.25
N PHE A 54 1.70 -1.51 -2.84
CA PHE A 54 2.34 -2.48 -3.73
C PHE A 54 2.01 -3.91 -3.32
N ILE A 55 1.77 -4.77 -4.31
CA ILE A 55 1.50 -6.19 -4.08
C ILE A 55 2.74 -6.99 -4.46
N TYR A 56 3.29 -7.71 -3.49
CA TYR A 56 4.37 -8.68 -3.73
C TYR A 56 3.72 -10.06 -3.91
N TRP A 57 3.64 -10.50 -5.15
CA TRP A 57 3.14 -11.83 -5.47
C TRP A 57 4.20 -12.87 -5.12
N SER A 58 3.79 -13.95 -4.47
CA SER A 58 4.70 -15.02 -4.09
C SER A 58 4.32 -16.33 -4.78
N ASN A 59 5.19 -17.32 -4.68
CA ASN A 59 4.93 -18.66 -5.16
C ASN A 59 4.25 -19.56 -4.13
N SER A 60 3.76 -18.98 -3.03
CA SER A 60 2.99 -19.70 -2.00
C SER A 60 1.57 -19.14 -1.92
N GLY A 61 0.79 -19.61 -0.97
CA GLY A 61 -0.54 -19.06 -0.70
C GLY A 61 -0.55 -17.72 0.01
N LEU A 62 0.62 -17.14 0.28
CA LEU A 62 0.78 -15.87 0.99
C LEU A 62 1.31 -14.80 0.06
N CYS A 63 0.68 -13.62 0.07
CA CYS A 63 1.21 -12.43 -0.62
C CYS A 63 1.39 -11.30 0.39
N TRP A 64 2.22 -10.31 0.01
CA TRP A 64 2.44 -9.11 0.81
C TRP A 64 1.83 -7.91 0.11
N PHE A 65 1.16 -7.06 0.89
CA PHE A 65 0.72 -5.74 0.44
C PHE A 65 1.39 -4.71 1.31
N ASP A 66 2.30 -3.93 0.72
CA ASP A 66 3.20 -3.10 1.51
C ASP A 66 3.43 -1.73 0.89
N TRP A 67 4.19 -0.90 1.59
CA TRP A 67 4.53 0.46 1.18
C TRP A 67 3.29 1.33 0.94
N VAL A 68 2.26 1.14 1.78
CA VAL A 68 1.04 1.94 1.70
C VAL A 68 1.39 3.39 2.02
N VAL A 69 1.04 4.28 1.11
CA VAL A 69 1.29 5.71 1.24
C VAL A 69 0.09 6.49 0.72
N SER A 70 -0.16 7.64 1.33
CA SER A 70 -1.22 8.55 0.89
C SER A 70 -0.64 9.94 0.72
N ASP A 71 -1.36 10.79 -0.02
CA ASP A 71 -1.00 12.19 -0.20
C ASP A 71 -1.13 12.92 1.15
N HIS A 72 0.02 13.36 1.70
CA HIS A 72 0.03 14.05 2.99
C HIS A 72 -0.67 15.41 2.94
N ASN A 73 -0.80 16.02 1.75
CA ASN A 73 -1.55 17.26 1.51
C ASN A 73 -2.98 17.00 1.08
N GLY A 74 -3.40 15.73 1.00
CA GLY A 74 -4.75 15.38 0.59
C GLY A 74 -5.80 15.71 1.63
N ASN A 75 -7.05 15.65 1.21
CA ASN A 75 -8.19 15.90 2.09
C ASN A 75 -8.23 14.88 3.23
N LYS A 76 -8.08 15.35 4.45
CA LYS A 76 -8.02 14.51 5.66
C LYS A 76 -9.29 13.70 5.90
N ARG A 77 -10.42 14.14 5.37
CA ARG A 77 -11.70 13.42 5.51
C ARG A 77 -11.80 12.27 4.53
N ILE A 78 -11.21 12.42 3.35
CA ILE A 78 -11.26 11.40 2.28
C ILE A 78 -10.18 10.36 2.46
N ARG A 79 -9.01 10.74 2.95
CA ARG A 79 -7.84 9.87 3.05
C ARG A 79 -8.11 8.53 3.74
N PRO A 80 -8.76 8.47 4.91
CA PRO A 80 -9.01 7.18 5.57
C PRO A 80 -9.89 6.25 4.72
N PHE A 81 -10.87 6.81 4.01
CA PHE A 81 -11.73 6.04 3.12
C PHE A 81 -10.96 5.54 1.91
N ALA A 82 -10.06 6.36 1.37
CA ALA A 82 -9.22 5.97 0.24
C ALA A 82 -8.25 4.83 0.64
N VAL A 83 -7.64 4.91 1.81
CA VAL A 83 -6.75 3.87 2.32
C VAL A 83 -7.52 2.57 2.57
N LYS A 84 -8.70 2.66 3.16
CA LYS A 84 -9.56 1.49 3.36
C LYS A 84 -9.89 0.83 2.01
N PHE A 85 -10.30 1.63 1.03
CA PHE A 85 -10.63 1.15 -0.31
C PHE A 85 -9.44 0.50 -0.99
N LEU A 86 -8.25 1.08 -0.80
CA LEU A 86 -7.00 0.54 -1.32
C LEU A 86 -6.73 -0.86 -0.76
N ILE A 87 -6.85 -1.03 0.55
CA ILE A 87 -6.62 -2.32 1.20
C ILE A 87 -7.66 -3.34 0.72
N GLU A 88 -8.92 -2.97 0.67
CA GLU A 88 -9.98 -3.85 0.18
C GLU A 88 -9.76 -4.28 -1.27
N THR A 89 -9.29 -3.36 -2.10
CA THR A 89 -8.96 -3.67 -3.50
C THR A 89 -7.82 -4.68 -3.59
N ALA A 90 -6.75 -4.48 -2.82
CA ALA A 90 -5.63 -5.42 -2.78
C ALA A 90 -6.08 -6.80 -2.26
N GLU A 91 -6.90 -6.84 -1.20
CA GLU A 91 -7.47 -8.09 -0.69
C GLU A 91 -8.23 -8.84 -1.78
N GLN A 92 -9.06 -8.13 -2.52
CA GLN A 92 -9.89 -8.74 -3.57
C GLN A 92 -9.03 -9.26 -4.71
N MET A 93 -8.02 -8.51 -5.14
CA MET A 93 -7.09 -8.94 -6.19
C MET A 93 -6.34 -10.21 -5.77
N ILE A 94 -5.83 -10.25 -4.56
CA ILE A 94 -5.07 -11.37 -4.01
C ILE A 94 -5.96 -12.61 -3.86
N LYS A 95 -7.17 -12.40 -3.35
CA LYS A 95 -8.17 -13.47 -3.23
C LYS A 95 -8.54 -14.04 -4.60
N ASN A 96 -8.77 -13.18 -5.59
CA ASN A 96 -9.14 -13.60 -6.94
C ASN A 96 -8.01 -14.39 -7.61
N ALA A 97 -6.77 -14.18 -7.21
CA ALA A 97 -5.62 -14.94 -7.69
C ALA A 97 -5.47 -16.30 -6.99
N GLY A 98 -6.39 -16.67 -6.10
CA GLY A 98 -6.39 -17.95 -5.40
C GLY A 98 -5.49 -18.01 -4.18
N LYS A 99 -4.98 -16.88 -3.72
CA LYS A 99 -4.13 -16.83 -2.52
C LYS A 99 -4.95 -16.98 -1.25
N LYS A 100 -4.33 -17.44 -0.17
CA LYS A 100 -5.00 -17.77 1.08
C LYS A 100 -4.78 -16.72 2.16
N CYS A 101 -3.67 -16.00 2.10
CA CYS A 101 -3.29 -15.02 3.12
C CYS A 101 -2.64 -13.79 2.50
N ILE A 102 -2.75 -12.69 3.22
CA ILE A 102 -2.11 -11.42 2.89
C ILE A 102 -1.41 -10.91 4.13
N MET A 103 -0.19 -10.42 3.99
CA MET A 103 0.56 -9.80 5.08
C MET A 103 0.92 -8.37 4.73
N SER A 104 1.17 -7.59 5.75
CA SER A 104 1.66 -6.21 5.61
C SER A 104 2.46 -5.82 6.84
N ILE A 105 3.20 -4.73 6.74
CA ILE A 105 3.95 -4.14 7.84
C ILE A 105 3.59 -2.66 7.94
N SER A 106 3.39 -2.18 9.17
CA SER A 106 3.16 -0.76 9.40
C SER A 106 3.60 -0.36 10.81
N ARG A 107 4.08 0.88 10.92
CA ARG A 107 4.33 1.53 12.20
C ARG A 107 3.29 2.60 12.51
N SER A 108 2.36 2.83 11.59
CA SER A 108 1.31 3.85 11.75
C SER A 108 0.13 3.29 12.54
N ASN A 109 -0.15 3.88 13.70
CA ASN A 109 -1.29 3.47 14.51
C ASN A 109 -2.62 3.65 13.77
N SER A 110 -2.77 4.70 12.98
CA SER A 110 -3.99 4.93 12.20
C SER A 110 -4.17 3.86 11.13
N LEU A 111 -3.10 3.46 10.46
CA LEU A 111 -3.16 2.39 9.46
C LEU A 111 -3.48 1.04 10.11
N LEU A 112 -2.87 0.73 11.25
CA LEU A 112 -3.18 -0.50 11.99
C LEU A 112 -4.64 -0.57 12.40
N LYS A 113 -5.25 0.55 12.80
CA LYS A 113 -6.68 0.61 13.14
C LYS A 113 -7.56 0.29 11.94
N ILE A 114 -7.20 0.77 10.76
CA ILE A 114 -7.95 0.47 9.53
C ILE A 114 -7.88 -1.04 9.25
N HIS A 115 -6.70 -1.62 9.33
CA HIS A 115 -6.52 -3.07 9.14
C HIS A 115 -7.36 -3.88 10.13
N LYS A 116 -7.34 -3.53 11.42
CA LYS A 116 -8.14 -4.21 12.43
C LYS A 116 -9.63 -4.16 12.12
N ARG A 117 -10.13 -3.01 11.68
CA ARG A 117 -11.53 -2.85 11.29
C ARG A 117 -11.91 -3.68 10.08
N LEU A 118 -10.95 -3.99 9.22
CA LEU A 118 -11.14 -4.85 8.06
C LEU A 118 -10.97 -6.34 8.36
N GLY A 119 -10.75 -6.69 9.63
CA GLY A 119 -10.65 -8.08 10.06
C GLY A 119 -9.24 -8.65 10.06
N TRP A 120 -8.22 -7.81 9.93
CA TRP A 120 -6.84 -8.26 10.02
C TRP A 120 -6.45 -8.53 11.47
N SER A 121 -5.67 -9.59 11.68
CA SER A 121 -5.03 -9.86 12.97
C SER A 121 -3.75 -9.04 13.06
N VAL A 122 -3.63 -8.22 14.08
CA VAL A 122 -2.43 -7.41 14.33
C VAL A 122 -1.77 -7.93 15.59
N ASP A 123 -0.52 -8.39 15.47
CA ASP A 123 0.24 -8.90 16.60
C ASP A 123 0.52 -7.76 17.59
N GLU A 124 0.27 -8.02 18.89
CA GLU A 124 0.52 -7.05 19.94
C GLU A 124 2.01 -6.89 20.25
N LYS A 125 2.81 -7.91 19.91
CA LYS A 125 4.27 -7.86 20.09
C LYS A 125 4.90 -7.39 18.80
N PRO A 126 5.57 -6.21 18.80
CA PRO A 126 6.22 -5.71 17.59
C PRO A 126 7.33 -6.64 17.11
N SER A 127 7.48 -6.72 15.80
CA SER A 127 8.61 -7.39 15.16
C SER A 127 9.56 -6.34 14.60
N TYR A 128 10.79 -6.75 14.35
CA TYR A 128 11.78 -5.87 13.77
C TYR A 128 11.91 -6.15 12.28
N GLU A 129 11.80 -5.10 11.48
CA GLU A 129 12.07 -5.17 10.05
C GLU A 129 13.58 -5.29 9.86
N MET A 130 13.99 -6.23 9.03
CA MET A 130 15.41 -6.45 8.70
C MET A 130 15.55 -6.48 7.19
N ILE A 131 16.54 -5.76 6.67
CA ILE A 131 16.80 -5.71 5.24
C ILE A 131 18.31 -5.68 5.01
N LYS A 132 18.76 -6.37 3.96
CA LYS A 132 20.16 -6.34 3.53
C LYS A 132 20.20 -6.26 2.02
N ARG A 133 20.91 -5.28 1.50
CA ARG A 133 21.17 -5.21 0.06
C ARG A 133 22.29 -6.19 -0.28
N LEU A 134 22.07 -6.98 -1.32
CA LEU A 134 23.01 -8.07 -1.67
C LEU A 134 24.05 -7.65 -2.71
N ASN A 135 23.85 -6.53 -3.36
CA ASN A 135 24.79 -6.01 -4.37
C ASN A 135 25.18 -4.58 -4.05
#